data_0cd4919c3b6e7c5658ab9de8a4fe8cd6
#
_entry.id   0cd4919c3b6e7c5658ab9de8a4fe8cd6
#
_cell.length_a   1.000
_cell.length_b   1.000
_cell.length_c   1.000
_cell.angle_alpha   90.00
_cell.angle_beta   90.00
_cell.angle_gamma   90.00
#
_symmetry.space_group_name_H-M   'P 1'
#
loop_
_entity.id
_entity.type
_entity.pdbx_description
1 polymer ?
#
loop_
_entity_poly.entity_id
_entity_poly.type
_entity_poly.pdbx_seq_one_letter_code
_entity_poly.pdbx_strand_id
1 'polypeptide(L)'
;MIKVAIMGHGTVGSGVYEVFDMNADKIAKTVGEPVEVKYVLDLRDFSSLPYGNKFVTDFSVIENDPEVTVVAEVMGGVGAAYQFTKRCLEAGKSVCTSNKELVATKGEELLKIAEEHGVNYMFEASVGGGIPVIRPMLQCLAANEFNEICGILNGTTNYILTQMIHNGVTFADALKQAQLNGYAEKDPTADIEGHDACRKICILSDLAYGDKFDPDQVSCEGITKITLEDVANADKLGCVIKLLGRSVRCEDGTAYAYVAPHLIHKESPLAAVEDVFNAIMIDGNATGEVMFYGKGAGKLATASAVVADMLDSIEHKDNRRRIFWGDGSKHLLRPLDTLQSAWYVRFKGAQKDVEALLPVESLTEPAEGVFVVQTCKLSTAEMNAAAEKLNARGEVRAAMRIL
;
A
#
# COMPACT_ATOMS: atom_id res chain seq x y z
N MET A 1 4.34 -13.89 -32.76
CA MET A 1 4.90 -14.18 -31.42
C MET A 1 5.33 -12.86 -30.79
N ILE A 2 4.73 -12.49 -29.68
CA ILE A 2 5.00 -11.26 -28.96
C ILE A 2 6.26 -11.43 -28.12
N LYS A 3 7.17 -10.43 -28.13
CA LYS A 3 8.40 -10.44 -27.35
C LYS A 3 8.28 -9.45 -26.19
N VAL A 4 8.62 -9.90 -24.99
CA VAL A 4 8.64 -9.08 -23.78
C VAL A 4 9.99 -9.18 -23.09
N ALA A 5 10.30 -8.25 -22.18
CA ALA A 5 11.50 -8.28 -21.38
C ALA A 5 11.18 -8.06 -19.89
N ILE A 6 12.09 -8.50 -19.03
CA ILE A 6 12.02 -8.34 -17.57
C ILE A 6 13.27 -7.60 -17.11
N MET A 7 13.11 -6.49 -16.41
CA MET A 7 14.21 -5.75 -15.77
C MET A 7 14.22 -6.08 -14.27
N GLY A 8 15.23 -6.84 -13.85
CA GLY A 8 15.41 -7.39 -12.51
C GLY A 8 14.97 -8.85 -12.39
N HIS A 9 15.82 -9.69 -11.79
CA HIS A 9 15.55 -11.10 -11.53
C HIS A 9 15.63 -11.43 -10.02
N GLY A 10 14.97 -10.59 -9.23
CA GLY A 10 14.73 -10.86 -7.81
C GLY A 10 13.52 -11.79 -7.59
N THR A 11 12.91 -11.69 -6.42
CA THR A 11 11.72 -12.48 -6.07
C THR A 11 10.58 -12.29 -7.08
N VAL A 12 10.26 -11.05 -7.43
CA VAL A 12 9.16 -10.75 -8.37
C VAL A 12 9.55 -11.11 -9.79
N GLY A 13 10.74 -10.73 -10.26
CA GLY A 13 11.17 -10.99 -11.64
C GLY A 13 11.28 -12.47 -11.99
N SER A 14 11.82 -13.29 -11.07
CA SER A 14 11.80 -14.75 -11.25
C SER A 14 10.38 -15.31 -11.27
N GLY A 15 9.47 -14.70 -10.48
CA GLY A 15 8.04 -15.04 -10.50
C GLY A 15 7.36 -14.66 -11.81
N VAL A 16 7.68 -13.50 -12.40
CA VAL A 16 7.15 -13.08 -13.71
C VAL A 16 7.53 -14.09 -14.79
N TYR A 17 8.80 -14.51 -14.82
CA TYR A 17 9.25 -15.56 -15.75
C TYR A 17 8.47 -16.86 -15.53
N GLU A 18 8.33 -17.29 -14.29
CA GLU A 18 7.62 -18.53 -13.89
C GLU A 18 6.14 -18.48 -14.29
N VAL A 19 5.46 -17.33 -14.13
CA VAL A 19 4.05 -17.18 -14.55
C VAL A 19 3.90 -17.28 -16.05
N PHE A 20 4.81 -16.69 -16.84
CA PHE A 20 4.83 -16.85 -18.31
C PHE A 20 5.05 -18.30 -18.74
N ASP A 21 5.96 -19.03 -18.07
CA ASP A 21 6.26 -20.42 -18.37
C ASP A 21 5.07 -21.34 -18.00
N MET A 22 4.60 -21.28 -16.76
CA MET A 22 3.54 -22.17 -16.26
C MET A 22 2.18 -21.97 -16.93
N ASN A 23 1.90 -20.76 -17.43
CA ASN A 23 0.61 -20.40 -18.02
C ASN A 23 0.69 -20.06 -19.52
N ALA A 24 1.74 -20.50 -20.23
CA ALA A 24 2.02 -20.12 -21.61
C ALA A 24 0.82 -20.31 -22.55
N ASP A 25 0.14 -21.46 -22.48
CA ASP A 25 -1.03 -21.76 -23.33
C ASP A 25 -2.23 -20.86 -23.01
N LYS A 26 -2.47 -20.57 -21.74
CA LYS A 26 -3.55 -19.68 -21.32
C LYS A 26 -3.27 -18.25 -21.76
N ILE A 27 -2.05 -17.79 -21.57
CA ILE A 27 -1.58 -16.47 -22.00
C ILE A 27 -1.73 -16.30 -23.50
N ALA A 28 -1.25 -17.27 -24.29
CA ALA A 28 -1.38 -17.25 -25.75
C ALA A 28 -2.83 -17.16 -26.23
N LYS A 29 -3.75 -17.86 -25.55
CA LYS A 29 -5.19 -17.78 -25.85
C LYS A 29 -5.80 -16.42 -25.47
N THR A 30 -5.29 -15.78 -24.43
CA THR A 30 -5.79 -14.49 -23.97
C THR A 30 -5.42 -13.39 -24.97
N VAL A 31 -4.15 -13.31 -25.39
CA VAL A 31 -3.67 -12.23 -26.30
C VAL A 31 -3.67 -12.61 -27.77
N GLY A 32 -4.14 -13.82 -28.11
CA GLY A 32 -4.28 -14.29 -29.50
C GLY A 32 -3.04 -14.91 -30.13
N GLU A 33 -1.87 -14.82 -29.51
CA GLU A 33 -0.62 -15.41 -30.00
C GLU A 33 0.37 -15.70 -28.85
N PRO A 34 1.38 -16.59 -29.08
CA PRO A 34 2.38 -16.89 -28.07
C PRO A 34 3.17 -15.65 -27.62
N VAL A 35 3.43 -15.55 -26.31
CA VAL A 35 4.28 -14.53 -25.70
C VAL A 35 5.58 -15.16 -25.21
N GLU A 36 6.72 -14.56 -25.55
CA GLU A 36 8.04 -15.01 -25.15
C GLU A 36 8.78 -13.94 -24.36
N VAL A 37 9.31 -14.32 -23.17
CA VAL A 37 10.32 -13.51 -22.49
C VAL A 37 11.62 -13.62 -23.29
N LYS A 38 11.99 -12.58 -24.02
CA LYS A 38 13.18 -12.52 -24.86
C LYS A 38 14.43 -12.22 -24.05
N TYR A 39 14.34 -11.24 -23.14
CA TYR A 39 15.45 -10.80 -22.30
C TYR A 39 15.05 -10.70 -20.81
N VAL A 40 16.04 -10.99 -19.96
CA VAL A 40 15.99 -10.72 -18.52
C VAL A 40 17.23 -9.90 -18.18
N LEU A 41 17.04 -8.66 -17.75
CA LEU A 41 18.13 -7.76 -17.34
C LEU A 41 18.47 -7.99 -15.87
N ASP A 42 19.68 -8.42 -15.57
CA ASP A 42 20.21 -8.45 -14.21
C ASP A 42 21.74 -8.44 -14.24
N LEU A 43 22.37 -7.85 -13.24
CA LEU A 43 23.85 -7.79 -13.15
C LEU A 43 24.46 -9.06 -12.53
N ARG A 44 23.66 -9.89 -11.89
CA ARG A 44 24.08 -11.16 -11.27
C ARG A 44 24.19 -12.26 -12.33
N ASP A 45 25.01 -13.27 -12.05
CA ASP A 45 25.14 -14.43 -12.92
C ASP A 45 24.02 -15.45 -12.68
N PHE A 46 23.23 -15.72 -13.71
CA PHE A 46 22.18 -16.74 -13.76
C PHE A 46 22.38 -17.74 -14.89
N SER A 47 23.60 -17.90 -15.39
CA SER A 47 23.93 -18.81 -16.50
C SER A 47 23.58 -20.27 -16.22
N SER A 48 23.49 -20.67 -14.95
CA SER A 48 23.09 -22.03 -14.54
C SER A 48 21.59 -22.32 -14.66
N LEU A 49 20.75 -21.32 -14.87
CA LEU A 49 19.31 -21.54 -15.04
C LEU A 49 19.00 -22.12 -16.44
N PRO A 50 17.92 -22.91 -16.59
CA PRO A 50 17.50 -23.46 -17.88
C PRO A 50 17.29 -22.39 -18.97
N TYR A 51 17.01 -21.15 -18.58
CA TYR A 51 16.85 -19.97 -19.44
C TYR A 51 17.98 -18.95 -19.27
N GLY A 52 19.14 -19.38 -18.81
CA GLY A 52 20.31 -18.53 -18.58
C GLY A 52 20.78 -17.75 -19.82
N ASN A 53 20.53 -18.28 -21.02
CA ASN A 53 20.82 -17.62 -22.29
C ASN A 53 19.97 -16.38 -22.58
N LYS A 54 18.90 -16.11 -21.81
CA LYS A 54 18.06 -14.92 -21.95
C LYS A 54 18.57 -13.72 -21.14
N PHE A 55 19.56 -13.94 -20.26
CA PHE A 55 20.08 -12.87 -19.42
C PHE A 55 20.99 -11.92 -20.19
N VAL A 56 20.78 -10.63 -19.94
CA VAL A 56 21.61 -9.53 -20.43
C VAL A 56 22.00 -8.63 -19.27
N THR A 57 23.18 -8.03 -19.32
CA THR A 57 23.69 -7.08 -18.32
C THR A 57 23.64 -5.63 -18.80
N ASP A 58 23.46 -5.43 -20.11
CA ASP A 58 23.37 -4.12 -20.75
C ASP A 58 21.91 -3.81 -21.11
N PHE A 59 21.35 -2.77 -20.49
CA PHE A 59 20.00 -2.29 -20.74
C PHE A 59 19.76 -1.89 -22.21
N SER A 60 20.79 -1.41 -22.91
CA SER A 60 20.67 -0.98 -24.31
C SER A 60 20.19 -2.11 -25.25
N VAL A 61 20.41 -3.36 -24.87
CA VAL A 61 19.90 -4.53 -25.62
C VAL A 61 18.37 -4.56 -25.62
N ILE A 62 17.72 -4.23 -24.49
CA ILE A 62 16.27 -4.16 -24.40
C ILE A 62 15.75 -2.89 -25.08
N GLU A 63 16.39 -1.75 -24.79
CA GLU A 63 15.97 -0.45 -25.32
C GLU A 63 15.94 -0.43 -26.86
N ASN A 64 17.00 -0.92 -27.49
CA ASN A 64 17.19 -0.83 -28.95
C ASN A 64 16.53 -1.97 -29.73
N ASP A 65 15.98 -2.99 -29.08
CA ASP A 65 15.32 -4.10 -29.79
C ASP A 65 13.87 -3.75 -30.14
N PRO A 66 13.53 -3.54 -31.41
CA PRO A 66 12.17 -3.17 -31.83
C PRO A 66 11.15 -4.31 -31.68
N GLU A 67 11.58 -5.56 -31.51
CA GLU A 67 10.67 -6.67 -31.26
C GLU A 67 10.12 -6.68 -29.82
N VAL A 68 10.84 -6.06 -28.85
CA VAL A 68 10.40 -5.95 -27.46
C VAL A 68 9.45 -4.77 -27.34
N THR A 69 8.18 -5.04 -27.07
CA THR A 69 7.12 -4.01 -27.01
C THR A 69 6.62 -3.74 -25.60
N VAL A 70 6.77 -4.70 -24.67
CA VAL A 70 6.34 -4.56 -23.27
C VAL A 70 7.46 -5.04 -22.35
N VAL A 71 7.70 -4.28 -21.29
CA VAL A 71 8.78 -4.52 -20.32
C VAL A 71 8.22 -4.55 -18.91
N ALA A 72 8.58 -5.57 -18.11
CA ALA A 72 8.35 -5.58 -16.68
C ALA A 72 9.51 -4.92 -15.94
N GLU A 73 9.27 -3.85 -15.16
CA GLU A 73 10.22 -3.26 -14.23
C GLU A 73 9.96 -3.81 -12.82
N VAL A 74 10.90 -4.61 -12.32
CA VAL A 74 10.80 -5.28 -11.01
C VAL A 74 12.14 -5.27 -10.26
N MET A 75 12.92 -4.20 -10.45
CA MET A 75 14.26 -4.05 -9.87
C MET A 75 14.23 -3.53 -8.42
N GLY A 76 13.28 -2.64 -8.11
CA GLY A 76 13.20 -1.92 -6.83
C GLY A 76 14.11 -0.68 -6.76
N GLY A 77 13.82 0.18 -5.78
CA GLY A 77 14.45 1.51 -5.66
C GLY A 77 14.03 2.45 -6.80
N VAL A 78 14.48 3.72 -6.77
CA VAL A 78 14.09 4.72 -7.78
C VAL A 78 15.16 4.90 -8.86
N GLY A 79 16.44 4.92 -8.51
CA GLY A 79 17.55 5.33 -9.39
C GLY A 79 17.54 4.72 -10.79
N ALA A 80 18.01 3.48 -10.94
CA ALA A 80 18.08 2.78 -12.23
C ALA A 80 16.67 2.46 -12.76
N ALA A 81 15.72 2.11 -11.89
CA ALA A 81 14.35 1.83 -12.27
C ALA A 81 13.71 3.01 -13.01
N TYR A 82 13.85 4.23 -12.48
CA TYR A 82 13.35 5.44 -13.14
C TYR A 82 14.01 5.66 -14.51
N GLN A 83 15.35 5.62 -14.58
CA GLN A 83 16.07 5.87 -15.82
C GLN A 83 15.70 4.87 -16.92
N PHE A 84 15.62 3.60 -16.58
CA PHE A 84 15.30 2.56 -17.57
C PHE A 84 13.83 2.57 -17.96
N THR A 85 12.92 2.82 -17.01
CA THR A 85 11.49 2.98 -17.30
C THR A 85 11.27 4.15 -18.25
N LYS A 86 11.83 5.33 -17.94
CA LYS A 86 11.75 6.52 -18.79
C LYS A 86 12.21 6.23 -20.23
N ARG A 87 13.42 5.67 -20.37
CA ARG A 87 13.99 5.33 -21.69
C ARG A 87 13.18 4.27 -22.45
N CYS A 88 12.60 3.29 -21.76
CA CYS A 88 11.69 2.34 -22.40
C CYS A 88 10.45 3.03 -22.96
N LEU A 89 9.81 3.92 -22.17
CA LEU A 89 8.63 4.67 -22.61
C LEU A 89 8.97 5.58 -23.79
N GLU A 90 10.08 6.32 -23.73
CA GLU A 90 10.59 7.17 -24.81
C GLU A 90 10.93 6.37 -26.09
N ALA A 91 11.35 5.11 -25.94
CA ALA A 91 11.59 4.17 -27.07
C ALA A 91 10.31 3.50 -27.58
N GLY A 92 9.13 3.92 -27.15
CA GLY A 92 7.85 3.36 -27.61
C GLY A 92 7.51 1.98 -27.03
N LYS A 93 8.06 1.64 -25.84
CA LYS A 93 7.79 0.37 -25.17
C LYS A 93 6.89 0.62 -23.94
N SER A 94 5.83 -0.16 -23.80
CA SER A 94 5.01 -0.15 -22.58
C SER A 94 5.79 -0.73 -21.40
N VAL A 95 5.59 -0.17 -20.21
CA VAL A 95 6.23 -0.63 -18.97
C VAL A 95 5.19 -0.98 -17.91
N CYS A 96 5.38 -2.14 -17.27
CA CYS A 96 4.56 -2.61 -16.16
C CYS A 96 5.44 -2.79 -14.93
N THR A 97 5.08 -2.19 -13.78
CA THR A 97 5.94 -2.18 -12.60
C THR A 97 5.24 -2.63 -11.32
N SER A 98 6.00 -3.24 -10.42
CA SER A 98 5.61 -3.48 -9.02
C SER A 98 6.23 -2.48 -8.05
N ASN A 99 6.98 -1.50 -8.53
CA ASN A 99 7.80 -0.60 -7.75
C ASN A 99 6.99 0.58 -7.22
N LYS A 100 6.37 0.40 -6.05
CA LYS A 100 5.56 1.42 -5.40
C LYS A 100 6.30 2.73 -5.11
N GLU A 101 7.61 2.64 -4.83
CA GLU A 101 8.43 3.83 -4.56
C GLU A 101 8.61 4.67 -5.83
N LEU A 102 8.87 4.03 -6.95
CA LEU A 102 8.94 4.67 -8.27
C LEU A 102 7.61 5.31 -8.64
N VAL A 103 6.49 4.59 -8.47
CA VAL A 103 5.15 5.09 -8.80
C VAL A 103 4.77 6.28 -7.94
N ALA A 104 4.92 6.18 -6.61
CA ALA A 104 4.56 7.26 -5.69
C ALA A 104 5.40 8.53 -5.88
N THR A 105 6.67 8.40 -6.31
CA THR A 105 7.57 9.55 -6.46
C THR A 105 7.63 10.14 -7.87
N LYS A 106 7.50 9.28 -8.90
CA LYS A 106 7.72 9.62 -10.32
C LYS A 106 6.55 9.23 -11.22
N GLY A 107 5.44 8.75 -10.66
CA GLY A 107 4.32 8.23 -11.46
C GLY A 107 3.73 9.26 -12.40
N GLU A 108 3.50 10.49 -11.94
CA GLU A 108 2.97 11.58 -12.77
C GLU A 108 3.86 11.83 -14.01
N GLU A 109 5.17 12.00 -13.81
CA GLU A 109 6.14 12.23 -14.90
C GLU A 109 6.15 11.05 -15.89
N LEU A 110 6.19 9.80 -15.40
CA LEU A 110 6.23 8.61 -16.23
C LEU A 110 4.92 8.37 -16.98
N LEU A 111 3.77 8.67 -16.38
CA LEU A 111 2.47 8.63 -17.05
C LEU A 111 2.38 9.64 -18.19
N LYS A 112 2.90 10.85 -17.98
CA LYS A 112 2.96 11.88 -19.02
C LYS A 112 3.84 11.46 -20.19
N ILE A 113 5.03 10.92 -19.91
CA ILE A 113 5.92 10.38 -20.96
C ILE A 113 5.23 9.24 -21.73
N ALA A 114 4.57 8.31 -21.01
CA ALA A 114 3.82 7.23 -21.65
C ALA A 114 2.70 7.77 -22.56
N GLU A 115 2.02 8.84 -22.15
CA GLU A 115 1.03 9.52 -22.97
C GLU A 115 1.62 10.15 -24.22
N GLU A 116 2.71 10.90 -24.10
CA GLU A 116 3.40 11.57 -25.20
C GLU A 116 3.91 10.57 -26.26
N HIS A 117 4.30 9.38 -25.84
CA HIS A 117 4.81 8.31 -26.72
C HIS A 117 3.76 7.26 -27.11
N GLY A 118 2.51 7.40 -26.66
CA GLY A 118 1.41 6.51 -27.05
C GLY A 118 1.52 5.08 -26.50
N VAL A 119 2.23 4.88 -25.38
CA VAL A 119 2.44 3.58 -24.73
C VAL A 119 1.78 3.51 -23.35
N ASN A 120 1.71 2.31 -22.76
CA ASN A 120 1.14 2.11 -21.44
C ASN A 120 2.23 2.15 -20.35
N TYR A 121 1.93 2.80 -19.22
CA TYR A 121 2.62 2.64 -17.95
C TYR A 121 1.64 2.11 -16.94
N MET A 122 1.83 0.85 -16.50
CA MET A 122 0.89 0.10 -15.65
C MET A 122 1.58 -0.33 -14.35
N PHE A 123 0.83 -0.34 -13.25
CA PHE A 123 1.43 -0.56 -11.93
C PHE A 123 0.48 -1.23 -10.91
N GLU A 124 -0.41 -2.12 -11.37
CA GLU A 124 -1.32 -2.89 -10.49
C GLU A 124 -0.59 -3.52 -9.31
N ALA A 125 0.58 -4.12 -9.58
CA ALA A 125 1.41 -4.79 -8.58
C ALA A 125 2.09 -3.85 -7.56
N SER A 126 2.02 -2.54 -7.73
CA SER A 126 2.58 -1.56 -6.79
C SER A 126 1.75 -1.40 -5.52
N VAL A 127 0.44 -1.70 -5.59
CA VAL A 127 -0.49 -1.68 -4.45
C VAL A 127 -1.20 -3.03 -4.37
N GLY A 128 -1.31 -3.59 -3.16
CA GLY A 128 -2.06 -4.83 -2.95
C GLY A 128 -1.37 -6.11 -3.44
N GLY A 129 -0.19 -6.05 -4.07
CA GLY A 129 0.54 -7.22 -4.56
C GLY A 129 -0.29 -8.05 -5.54
N GLY A 130 -0.88 -9.17 -5.08
CA GLY A 130 -1.76 -10.01 -5.90
C GLY A 130 -3.23 -9.60 -5.88
N ILE A 131 -3.61 -8.59 -5.10
CA ILE A 131 -4.99 -8.09 -5.01
C ILE A 131 -5.24 -7.12 -6.17
N PRO A 132 -6.18 -7.38 -7.07
CA PRO A 132 -6.53 -6.42 -8.10
C PRO A 132 -7.33 -5.27 -7.48
N VAL A 133 -6.80 -4.04 -7.53
CA VAL A 133 -7.46 -2.85 -6.97
C VAL A 133 -7.39 -1.64 -7.90
N ILE A 134 -6.24 -1.39 -8.54
CA ILE A 134 -6.04 -0.22 -9.41
C ILE A 134 -6.92 -0.35 -10.66
N ARG A 135 -6.88 -1.50 -11.34
CA ARG A 135 -7.70 -1.72 -12.51
C ARG A 135 -9.21 -1.71 -12.20
N PRO A 136 -9.70 -2.37 -11.12
CA PRO A 136 -11.08 -2.19 -10.67
C PRO A 136 -11.47 -0.74 -10.41
N MET A 137 -10.64 0.07 -9.74
CA MET A 137 -10.91 1.50 -9.53
C MET A 137 -11.11 2.23 -10.86
N LEU A 138 -10.20 2.00 -11.81
CA LEU A 138 -10.18 2.71 -13.09
C LEU A 138 -11.23 2.23 -14.10
N GLN A 139 -11.71 0.99 -13.98
CA GLN A 139 -12.61 0.35 -14.96
C GLN A 139 -13.96 -0.03 -14.36
N CYS A 140 -13.98 -0.83 -13.29
CA CYS A 140 -15.22 -1.34 -12.71
C CYS A 140 -15.96 -0.28 -11.88
N LEU A 141 -15.21 0.58 -11.21
CA LEU A 141 -15.72 1.65 -10.35
C LEU A 141 -15.64 3.04 -10.99
N ALA A 142 -15.28 3.13 -12.26
CA ALA A 142 -15.04 4.38 -12.98
C ALA A 142 -16.21 5.39 -13.00
N ALA A 143 -17.43 4.92 -12.71
CA ALA A 143 -18.62 5.77 -12.62
C ALA A 143 -18.86 6.35 -11.21
N ASN A 144 -17.96 6.07 -10.24
CA ASN A 144 -18.10 6.54 -8.87
C ASN A 144 -17.12 7.66 -8.55
N GLU A 145 -17.58 8.61 -7.72
CA GLU A 145 -16.69 9.43 -6.91
C GLU A 145 -16.35 8.66 -5.64
N PHE A 146 -15.08 8.61 -5.30
CA PHE A 146 -14.63 7.89 -4.11
C PHE A 146 -14.68 8.82 -2.90
N ASN A 147 -15.46 8.42 -1.87
CA ASN A 147 -15.59 9.14 -0.61
C ASN A 147 -14.44 8.78 0.34
N GLU A 148 -14.11 7.49 0.39
CA GLU A 148 -13.07 6.99 1.28
C GLU A 148 -12.37 5.77 0.68
N ILE A 149 -11.06 5.68 0.94
CA ILE A 149 -10.25 4.46 0.76
C ILE A 149 -9.65 4.15 2.11
N CYS A 150 -9.87 2.94 2.62
CA CYS A 150 -9.37 2.47 3.89
C CYS A 150 -8.82 1.05 3.74
N GLY A 151 -7.58 0.80 4.17
CA GLY A 151 -7.03 -0.53 3.96
C GLY A 151 -5.91 -0.95 4.90
N ILE A 152 -5.83 -2.26 5.10
CA ILE A 152 -4.68 -2.95 5.67
C ILE A 152 -3.73 -3.20 4.49
N LEU A 153 -2.72 -2.33 4.34
CA LEU A 153 -1.88 -2.25 3.14
C LEU A 153 -0.52 -2.94 3.32
N ASN A 154 -0.21 -3.41 4.54
CA ASN A 154 1.07 -4.06 4.84
C ASN A 154 0.84 -5.38 5.59
N GLY A 155 1.29 -6.49 5.00
CA GLY A 155 1.12 -7.84 5.56
C GLY A 155 1.99 -8.11 6.77
N THR A 156 3.19 -7.52 6.86
CA THR A 156 4.11 -7.70 8.00
C THR A 156 3.50 -7.14 9.28
N THR A 157 3.00 -5.90 9.24
CA THR A 157 2.37 -5.26 10.38
C THR A 157 1.07 -5.93 10.79
N ASN A 158 0.27 -6.37 9.82
CA ASN A 158 -0.95 -7.12 10.12
C ASN A 158 -0.64 -8.47 10.77
N TYR A 159 0.39 -9.19 10.30
CA TYR A 159 0.86 -10.43 10.93
C TYR A 159 1.29 -10.18 12.38
N ILE A 160 2.11 -9.16 12.64
CA ILE A 160 2.59 -8.82 13.99
C ILE A 160 1.40 -8.55 14.91
N LEU A 161 0.44 -7.71 14.51
CA LEU A 161 -0.74 -7.40 15.30
C LEU A 161 -1.62 -8.66 15.51
N THR A 162 -1.78 -9.50 14.50
CA THR A 162 -2.50 -10.78 14.62
C THR A 162 -1.86 -11.68 15.68
N GLN A 163 -0.52 -11.81 15.69
CA GLN A 163 0.18 -12.61 16.70
C GLN A 163 0.03 -12.02 18.11
N MET A 164 0.10 -10.71 18.25
CA MET A 164 -0.13 -10.03 19.55
C MET A 164 -1.56 -10.29 20.06
N ILE A 165 -2.55 -10.21 19.17
CA ILE A 165 -3.98 -10.38 19.52
C ILE A 165 -4.30 -11.82 19.92
N HIS A 166 -3.91 -12.81 19.10
CA HIS A 166 -4.34 -14.20 19.31
C HIS A 166 -3.42 -15.00 20.23
N ASN A 167 -2.11 -14.72 20.18
CA ASN A 167 -1.12 -15.50 20.91
C ASN A 167 -0.56 -14.79 22.15
N GLY A 168 -0.94 -13.51 22.38
CA GLY A 168 -0.49 -12.73 23.53
C GLY A 168 1.03 -12.53 23.57
N VAL A 169 1.71 -12.61 22.43
CA VAL A 169 3.15 -12.37 22.33
C VAL A 169 3.44 -10.87 22.22
N THR A 170 4.61 -10.45 22.71
CA THR A 170 5.01 -9.04 22.62
C THR A 170 5.28 -8.63 21.17
N PHE A 171 5.25 -7.31 20.89
CA PHE A 171 5.65 -6.77 19.59
C PHE A 171 7.02 -7.29 19.14
N ALA A 172 8.01 -7.30 20.05
CA ALA A 172 9.37 -7.74 19.74
C ALA A 172 9.43 -9.23 19.36
N ASP A 173 8.68 -10.09 20.06
CA ASP A 173 8.62 -11.51 19.76
C ASP A 173 7.88 -11.79 18.45
N ALA A 174 6.77 -11.09 18.21
CA ALA A 174 6.00 -11.18 16.96
C ALA A 174 6.84 -10.71 15.74
N LEU A 175 7.59 -9.62 15.88
CA LEU A 175 8.51 -9.15 14.84
C LEU A 175 9.61 -10.19 14.55
N LYS A 176 10.21 -10.78 15.59
CA LYS A 176 11.21 -11.84 15.43
C LYS A 176 10.63 -13.06 14.70
N GLN A 177 9.40 -13.45 15.01
CA GLN A 177 8.71 -14.53 14.29
C GLN A 177 8.45 -14.15 12.83
N ALA A 178 8.03 -12.91 12.55
CA ALA A 178 7.87 -12.42 11.19
C ALA A 178 9.17 -12.50 10.38
N GLN A 179 10.30 -12.14 10.98
CA GLN A 179 11.64 -12.26 10.36
C GLN A 179 12.03 -13.72 10.10
N LEU A 180 11.81 -14.62 11.04
CA LEU A 180 12.10 -16.05 10.88
C LEU A 180 11.25 -16.69 9.78
N ASN A 181 10.01 -16.25 9.62
CA ASN A 181 9.09 -16.74 8.59
C ASN A 181 9.32 -16.06 7.22
N GLY A 182 10.24 -15.09 7.13
CA GLY A 182 10.52 -14.35 5.90
C GLY A 182 9.45 -13.31 5.53
N TYR A 183 8.61 -12.94 6.48
CA TYR A 183 7.58 -11.86 6.29
C TYR A 183 8.15 -10.47 6.54
N ALA A 184 9.20 -10.35 7.36
CA ALA A 184 9.93 -9.12 7.61
C ALA A 184 11.40 -9.28 7.23
N GLU A 185 11.99 -8.22 6.66
CA GLU A 185 13.42 -8.13 6.39
C GLU A 185 14.21 -7.87 7.67
N LYS A 186 15.53 -7.92 7.57
CA LYS A 186 16.43 -7.61 8.70
C LYS A 186 16.24 -6.18 9.19
N ASP A 187 16.04 -5.23 8.29
CA ASP A 187 15.59 -3.88 8.60
C ASP A 187 14.11 -3.74 8.25
N PRO A 188 13.20 -3.86 9.22
CA PRO A 188 11.77 -3.82 9.01
C PRO A 188 11.17 -2.41 9.06
N THR A 189 11.99 -1.36 9.17
CA THR A 189 11.56 0.02 9.46
C THR A 189 10.48 0.49 8.50
N ALA A 190 10.60 0.22 7.20
CA ALA A 190 9.62 0.63 6.23
C ALA A 190 8.22 0.02 6.48
N ASP A 191 8.18 -1.20 7.04
CA ASP A 191 6.92 -1.86 7.40
C ASP A 191 6.39 -1.33 8.73
N ILE A 192 7.19 -1.48 9.81
CA ILE A 192 6.71 -1.24 11.19
C ILE A 192 6.45 0.23 11.52
N GLU A 193 7.08 1.17 10.81
CA GLU A 193 6.82 2.61 10.92
C GLU A 193 5.77 3.09 9.89
N GLY A 194 5.22 2.19 9.05
CA GLY A 194 4.10 2.46 8.15
C GLY A 194 4.46 3.08 6.80
N HIS A 195 5.73 3.27 6.47
CA HIS A 195 6.16 3.93 5.21
C HIS A 195 5.75 3.15 3.95
N ASP A 196 5.73 1.81 4.00
CA ASP A 196 5.22 0.96 2.93
C ASP A 196 3.73 1.23 2.66
N ALA A 197 2.92 1.26 3.74
CA ALA A 197 1.49 1.57 3.65
C ALA A 197 1.25 3.02 3.18
N CYS A 198 2.12 3.96 3.59
CA CYS A 198 2.05 5.36 3.19
C CYS A 198 2.19 5.52 1.67
N ARG A 199 3.21 4.94 1.04
CA ARG A 199 3.37 4.99 -0.43
C ARG A 199 2.15 4.42 -1.15
N LYS A 200 1.57 3.33 -0.64
CA LYS A 200 0.40 2.69 -1.24
C LYS A 200 -0.86 3.54 -1.13
N ILE A 201 -1.12 4.15 0.03
CA ILE A 201 -2.29 5.03 0.17
C ILE A 201 -2.15 6.30 -0.67
N CYS A 202 -0.93 6.82 -0.85
CA CYS A 202 -0.68 7.94 -1.77
C CYS A 202 -1.07 7.57 -3.21
N ILE A 203 -0.58 6.44 -3.73
CA ILE A 203 -0.93 5.98 -5.10
C ILE A 203 -2.45 5.83 -5.27
N LEU A 204 -3.13 5.25 -4.27
CA LEU A 204 -4.58 5.11 -4.33
C LEU A 204 -5.30 6.46 -4.29
N SER A 205 -4.78 7.43 -3.50
CA SER A 205 -5.32 8.79 -3.43
C SER A 205 -5.09 9.55 -4.74
N ASP A 206 -3.90 9.43 -5.34
CA ASP A 206 -3.57 10.03 -6.64
C ASP A 206 -4.58 9.59 -7.71
N LEU A 207 -4.88 8.29 -7.75
CA LEU A 207 -5.86 7.74 -8.68
C LEU A 207 -7.30 8.15 -8.38
N ALA A 208 -7.65 8.24 -7.08
CA ALA A 208 -9.01 8.55 -6.65
C ALA A 208 -9.39 10.01 -6.85
N TYR A 209 -8.44 10.92 -6.62
CA TYR A 209 -8.71 12.36 -6.58
C TYR A 209 -8.04 13.14 -7.73
N GLY A 210 -7.21 12.47 -8.53
CA GLY A 210 -6.64 13.03 -9.76
C GLY A 210 -5.60 14.12 -9.53
N ASP A 211 -4.90 14.06 -8.40
CA ASP A 211 -3.73 14.91 -8.11
C ASP A 211 -2.74 14.16 -7.21
N LYS A 212 -1.47 14.61 -7.17
CA LYS A 212 -0.40 13.96 -6.42
C LYS A 212 -0.53 14.18 -4.92
N PHE A 213 -0.46 13.10 -4.16
CA PHE A 213 -0.30 13.05 -2.70
C PHE A 213 1.14 12.63 -2.38
N ASP A 214 1.97 13.61 -2.00
CA ASP A 214 3.39 13.37 -1.73
C ASP A 214 3.56 12.56 -0.43
N PRO A 215 4.19 11.37 -0.46
CA PRO A 215 4.42 10.56 0.73
C PRO A 215 5.18 11.27 1.86
N ASP A 216 6.04 12.26 1.52
CA ASP A 216 6.80 13.03 2.51
C ASP A 216 5.92 14.05 3.27
N GLN A 217 4.71 14.34 2.76
CA GLN A 217 3.74 15.24 3.38
C GLN A 217 2.60 14.50 4.08
N VAL A 218 2.46 13.20 3.83
CA VAL A 218 1.43 12.35 4.41
C VAL A 218 1.86 11.88 5.81
N SER A 219 1.01 12.13 6.81
CA SER A 219 1.27 11.70 8.19
C SER A 219 1.32 10.17 8.28
N CYS A 220 2.37 9.67 8.93
CA CYS A 220 2.62 8.25 9.04
C CYS A 220 3.00 7.89 10.48
N GLU A 221 2.22 6.99 11.10
CA GLU A 221 2.46 6.44 12.43
C GLU A 221 2.47 4.92 12.35
N GLY A 222 3.55 4.30 12.88
CA GLY A 222 3.75 2.86 12.90
C GLY A 222 3.13 2.16 14.10
N ILE A 223 3.47 0.86 14.26
CA ILE A 223 2.92 -0.01 15.30
C ILE A 223 3.88 -0.27 16.47
N THR A 224 5.05 0.32 16.48
CA THR A 224 6.14 0.04 17.44
C THR A 224 5.79 0.38 18.88
N LYS A 225 4.81 1.27 19.10
CA LYS A 225 4.37 1.70 20.45
C LYS A 225 3.20 0.88 20.99
N ILE A 226 2.61 -0.02 20.21
CA ILE A 226 1.45 -0.82 20.63
C ILE A 226 1.91 -1.89 21.63
N THR A 227 1.19 -2.01 22.72
CA THR A 227 1.46 -2.99 23.79
C THR A 227 0.35 -4.02 23.93
N LEU A 228 0.64 -5.12 24.65
CA LEU A 228 -0.38 -6.13 25.00
C LEU A 228 -1.51 -5.55 25.87
N GLU A 229 -1.22 -4.51 26.67
CA GLU A 229 -2.25 -3.80 27.44
C GLU A 229 -3.25 -3.10 26.50
N ASP A 230 -2.76 -2.48 25.40
CA ASP A 230 -3.62 -1.85 24.39
C ASP A 230 -4.48 -2.89 23.67
N VAL A 231 -3.88 -4.04 23.33
CA VAL A 231 -4.62 -5.16 22.72
C VAL A 231 -5.74 -5.67 23.65
N ALA A 232 -5.42 -5.89 24.93
CA ALA A 232 -6.41 -6.35 25.91
C ALA A 232 -7.52 -5.33 26.16
N ASN A 233 -7.20 -4.03 26.15
CA ASN A 233 -8.19 -2.98 26.31
C ASN A 233 -9.07 -2.83 25.06
N ALA A 234 -8.49 -2.93 23.85
CA ALA A 234 -9.25 -2.93 22.60
C ALA A 234 -10.25 -4.09 22.57
N ASP A 235 -9.85 -5.29 23.00
CA ASP A 235 -10.73 -6.46 23.09
C ASP A 235 -11.93 -6.22 24.00
N LYS A 236 -11.72 -5.62 25.20
CA LYS A 236 -12.80 -5.24 26.14
C LYS A 236 -13.76 -4.19 25.56
N LEU A 237 -13.28 -3.36 24.65
CA LEU A 237 -14.08 -2.36 23.93
C LEU A 237 -14.78 -2.94 22.69
N GLY A 238 -14.69 -4.26 22.45
CA GLY A 238 -15.25 -4.90 21.26
C GLY A 238 -14.51 -4.56 19.97
N CYS A 239 -13.26 -4.13 20.09
CA CYS A 239 -12.41 -3.70 18.97
C CYS A 239 -11.20 -4.61 18.78
N VAL A 240 -10.54 -4.46 17.64
CA VAL A 240 -9.19 -4.95 17.34
C VAL A 240 -8.31 -3.80 16.86
N ILE A 241 -6.99 -3.94 16.99
CA ILE A 241 -6.05 -2.93 16.51
C ILE A 241 -5.54 -3.34 15.14
N LYS A 242 -5.63 -2.43 14.15
CA LYS A 242 -5.08 -2.59 12.81
C LYS A 242 -4.30 -1.35 12.41
N LEU A 243 -3.22 -1.52 11.63
CA LEU A 243 -2.56 -0.41 10.94
C LEU A 243 -3.32 -0.14 9.64
N LEU A 244 -3.90 1.05 9.54
CA LEU A 244 -4.68 1.43 8.35
C LEU A 244 -3.99 2.55 7.57
N GLY A 245 -3.90 2.38 6.25
CA GLY A 245 -3.79 3.50 5.32
C GLY A 245 -5.19 3.99 5.02
N ARG A 246 -5.43 5.28 5.21
CA ARG A 246 -6.76 5.88 5.05
C ARG A 246 -6.69 7.17 4.25
N SER A 247 -7.63 7.33 3.32
CA SER A 247 -7.81 8.55 2.54
C SER A 247 -9.28 8.90 2.49
N VAL A 248 -9.63 10.13 2.89
CA VAL A 248 -11.02 10.59 3.07
C VAL A 248 -11.22 11.89 2.32
N ARG A 249 -12.16 11.90 1.37
CA ARG A 249 -12.56 13.10 0.62
C ARG A 249 -13.36 14.04 1.49
N CYS A 250 -13.10 15.34 1.35
CA CYS A 250 -13.86 16.41 1.96
C CYS A 250 -14.87 17.02 0.98
N GLU A 251 -15.89 17.69 1.49
CA GLU A 251 -16.92 18.35 0.68
C GLU A 251 -16.36 19.43 -0.28
N ASP A 252 -15.24 20.06 0.10
CA ASP A 252 -14.57 21.08 -0.71
C ASP A 252 -13.65 20.49 -1.82
N GLY A 253 -13.65 19.17 -1.97
CA GLY A 253 -12.82 18.44 -2.94
C GLY A 253 -11.39 18.17 -2.51
N THR A 254 -10.95 18.67 -1.34
CA THR A 254 -9.69 18.26 -0.71
C THR A 254 -9.83 16.88 -0.08
N ALA A 255 -8.73 16.28 0.37
CA ALA A 255 -8.77 14.99 1.05
C ALA A 255 -7.71 14.88 2.14
N TYR A 256 -8.01 14.13 3.17
CA TYR A 256 -7.01 13.63 4.11
C TYR A 256 -6.40 12.34 3.56
N ALA A 257 -5.10 12.17 3.76
CA ALA A 257 -4.42 10.88 3.58
C ALA A 257 -3.44 10.67 4.73
N TYR A 258 -3.42 9.46 5.31
CA TYR A 258 -2.54 9.15 6.43
C TYR A 258 -2.44 7.65 6.69
N VAL A 259 -1.44 7.26 7.48
CA VAL A 259 -1.27 5.91 8.01
C VAL A 259 -1.18 6.00 9.52
N ALA A 260 -2.00 5.22 10.23
CA ALA A 260 -1.94 5.14 11.68
C ALA A 260 -2.55 3.83 12.20
N PRO A 261 -2.21 3.42 13.44
CA PRO A 261 -2.95 2.40 14.16
C PRO A 261 -4.37 2.90 14.49
N HIS A 262 -5.35 2.01 14.34
CA HIS A 262 -6.76 2.27 14.69
C HIS A 262 -7.32 1.14 15.53
N LEU A 263 -8.19 1.50 16.46
CA LEU A 263 -9.16 0.55 16.98
C LEU A 263 -10.31 0.46 15.98
N ILE A 264 -10.62 -0.75 15.52
CA ILE A 264 -11.77 -0.99 14.63
C ILE A 264 -12.72 -1.99 15.30
N HIS A 265 -14.01 -1.73 15.21
CA HIS A 265 -15.02 -2.62 15.77
C HIS A 265 -14.94 -4.01 15.12
N LYS A 266 -15.14 -5.07 15.93
CA LYS A 266 -15.07 -6.47 15.48
C LYS A 266 -16.09 -6.81 14.38
N GLU A 267 -17.15 -6.02 14.26
CA GLU A 267 -18.17 -6.14 13.22
C GLU A 267 -17.72 -5.59 11.87
N SER A 268 -16.67 -4.78 11.83
CA SER A 268 -16.10 -4.27 10.57
C SER A 268 -15.49 -5.40 9.75
N PRO A 269 -15.72 -5.44 8.42
CA PRO A 269 -15.07 -6.41 7.54
C PRO A 269 -13.55 -6.42 7.63
N LEU A 270 -12.92 -5.26 7.91
CA LEU A 270 -11.47 -5.13 8.08
C LEU A 270 -10.96 -5.83 9.35
N ALA A 271 -11.79 -6.00 10.38
CA ALA A 271 -11.39 -6.65 11.63
C ALA A 271 -10.99 -8.12 11.42
N ALA A 272 -11.67 -8.82 10.51
CA ALA A 272 -11.45 -10.22 10.21
C ALA A 272 -10.23 -10.48 9.29
N VAL A 273 -9.55 -9.45 8.85
CA VAL A 273 -8.36 -9.57 7.99
C VAL A 273 -7.14 -9.86 8.87
N GLU A 274 -6.61 -11.07 8.81
CA GLU A 274 -5.57 -11.57 9.72
C GLU A 274 -4.29 -12.00 8.98
N ASP A 275 -3.27 -12.34 9.75
CA ASP A 275 -1.96 -12.80 9.27
C ASP A 275 -1.34 -11.84 8.24
N VAL A 276 -0.79 -12.40 7.16
CA VAL A 276 -0.13 -11.66 6.07
C VAL A 276 -1.10 -11.14 5.02
N PHE A 277 -2.42 -11.30 5.24
CA PHE A 277 -3.42 -10.83 4.30
C PHE A 277 -3.62 -9.32 4.37
N ASN A 278 -3.96 -8.76 3.23
CA ASN A 278 -4.31 -7.35 3.07
C ASN A 278 -5.76 -7.24 2.64
N ALA A 279 -6.35 -6.08 2.91
CA ALA A 279 -7.65 -5.71 2.36
C ALA A 279 -7.68 -4.20 2.08
N ILE A 280 -8.35 -3.84 0.99
CA ILE A 280 -8.56 -2.45 0.59
C ILE A 280 -10.06 -2.26 0.42
N MET A 281 -10.64 -1.42 1.25
CA MET A 281 -12.04 -1.04 1.20
C MET A 281 -12.15 0.32 0.52
N ILE A 282 -13.08 0.44 -0.41
CA ILE A 282 -13.35 1.66 -1.16
C ILE A 282 -14.83 1.97 -1.02
N ASP A 283 -15.14 3.16 -0.53
CA ASP A 283 -16.50 3.69 -0.50
C ASP A 283 -16.73 4.61 -1.71
N GLY A 284 -17.62 4.20 -2.58
CA GLY A 284 -18.05 4.97 -3.75
C GLY A 284 -19.45 5.51 -3.57
N ASN A 285 -19.68 6.75 -4.05
CA ASN A 285 -20.96 7.45 -3.90
C ASN A 285 -22.17 6.74 -4.50
N ALA A 286 -21.97 5.81 -5.43
CA ALA A 286 -23.04 5.06 -6.08
C ALA A 286 -23.02 3.57 -5.70
N THR A 287 -21.83 2.97 -5.55
CA THR A 287 -21.69 1.55 -5.23
C THR A 287 -21.74 1.26 -3.73
N GLY A 288 -21.46 2.28 -2.87
CA GLY A 288 -21.19 2.07 -1.46
C GLY A 288 -19.85 1.36 -1.23
N GLU A 289 -19.73 0.65 -0.12
CA GLU A 289 -18.50 -0.05 0.25
C GLU A 289 -18.27 -1.31 -0.57
N VAL A 290 -17.08 -1.40 -1.16
CA VAL A 290 -16.55 -2.63 -1.78
C VAL A 290 -15.19 -2.94 -1.16
N MET A 291 -14.88 -4.21 -0.96
CA MET A 291 -13.62 -4.64 -0.37
C MET A 291 -12.89 -5.63 -1.26
N PHE A 292 -11.59 -5.39 -1.47
CA PHE A 292 -10.67 -6.27 -2.17
C PHE A 292 -9.75 -6.93 -1.15
N TYR A 293 -9.71 -8.25 -1.11
CA TYR A 293 -8.99 -9.04 -0.11
C TYR A 293 -8.10 -10.09 -0.75
N GLY A 294 -6.91 -10.30 -0.19
CA GLY A 294 -6.01 -11.34 -0.66
C GLY A 294 -4.59 -11.21 -0.11
N LYS A 295 -3.61 -11.81 -0.81
CA LYS A 295 -2.20 -11.71 -0.46
C LYS A 295 -1.63 -10.38 -0.96
N GLY A 296 -1.26 -9.50 -0.04
CA GLY A 296 -0.66 -8.18 -0.33
C GLY A 296 0.79 -8.24 -0.82
N ALA A 297 1.43 -9.40 -0.76
CA ALA A 297 2.80 -9.65 -1.22
C ALA A 297 3.00 -11.12 -1.58
N GLY A 298 4.14 -11.45 -2.16
CA GLY A 298 4.56 -12.82 -2.48
C GLY A 298 4.98 -12.97 -3.93
N LYS A 299 5.93 -13.87 -4.19
CA LYS A 299 6.55 -14.09 -5.49
C LYS A 299 5.53 -14.19 -6.63
N LEU A 300 4.68 -15.21 -6.60
CA LEU A 300 3.72 -15.47 -7.67
C LEU A 300 2.50 -14.54 -7.62
N ALA A 301 2.08 -14.11 -6.44
CA ALA A 301 0.96 -13.19 -6.30
C ALA A 301 1.27 -11.84 -6.97
N THR A 302 2.41 -11.22 -6.62
CA THR A 302 2.87 -9.96 -7.24
C THR A 302 3.19 -10.14 -8.72
N ALA A 303 3.87 -11.23 -9.09
CA ALA A 303 4.16 -11.54 -10.49
C ALA A 303 2.91 -11.70 -11.34
N SER A 304 1.85 -12.29 -10.79
CA SER A 304 0.56 -12.43 -11.49
C SER A 304 -0.04 -11.08 -11.86
N ALA A 305 0.03 -10.08 -10.98
CA ALA A 305 -0.45 -8.73 -11.25
C ALA A 305 0.41 -8.03 -12.32
N VAL A 306 1.76 -8.17 -12.25
CA VAL A 306 2.67 -7.64 -13.29
C VAL A 306 2.36 -8.27 -14.64
N VAL A 307 2.22 -9.60 -14.73
CA VAL A 307 1.91 -10.28 -15.98
C VAL A 307 0.54 -9.85 -16.51
N ALA A 308 -0.47 -9.69 -15.64
CA ALA A 308 -1.79 -9.21 -16.03
C ALA A 308 -1.70 -7.80 -16.66
N ASP A 309 -0.89 -6.90 -16.11
CA ASP A 309 -0.64 -5.58 -16.70
C ASP A 309 0.10 -5.67 -18.05
N MET A 310 1.06 -6.59 -18.17
CA MET A 310 1.74 -6.82 -19.46
C MET A 310 0.77 -7.31 -20.52
N LEU A 311 -0.14 -8.24 -20.19
CA LEU A 311 -1.17 -8.72 -21.11
C LEU A 311 -2.14 -7.62 -21.49
N ASP A 312 -2.61 -6.82 -20.53
CA ASP A 312 -3.47 -5.67 -20.81
C ASP A 312 -2.77 -4.64 -21.71
N SER A 313 -1.47 -4.40 -21.51
CA SER A 313 -0.66 -3.52 -22.38
C SER A 313 -0.50 -4.06 -23.79
N ILE A 314 -0.40 -5.38 -23.97
CA ILE A 314 -0.37 -6.05 -25.28
C ILE A 314 -1.71 -5.89 -26.02
N GLU A 315 -2.82 -6.15 -25.33
CA GLU A 315 -4.16 -6.03 -25.90
C GLU A 315 -4.53 -4.58 -26.25
N HIS A 316 -3.97 -3.61 -25.53
CA HIS A 316 -4.24 -2.18 -25.69
C HIS A 316 -3.04 -1.40 -26.25
N LYS A 317 -2.20 -2.04 -27.08
CA LYS A 317 -1.04 -1.39 -27.69
C LYS A 317 -1.43 -0.18 -28.60
N ASP A 318 -2.58 -0.28 -29.28
CA ASP A 318 -3.08 0.75 -30.20
C ASP A 318 -4.14 1.66 -29.57
N ASN A 319 -4.58 1.35 -28.33
CA ASN A 319 -5.57 2.12 -27.59
C ASN A 319 -5.19 2.18 -26.11
N ARG A 320 -4.21 2.98 -25.79
CA ARG A 320 -3.60 3.14 -24.48
C ARG A 320 -4.64 3.32 -23.36
N ARG A 321 -4.40 2.69 -22.21
CA ARG A 321 -5.16 2.93 -20.97
C ARG A 321 -4.94 4.36 -20.48
N ARG A 322 -6.02 5.08 -20.21
CA ARG A 322 -5.95 6.45 -19.69
C ARG A 322 -5.79 6.40 -18.17
N ILE A 323 -4.56 6.48 -17.70
CA ILE A 323 -4.21 6.63 -16.30
C ILE A 323 -3.46 7.95 -16.18
N PHE A 324 -3.90 8.81 -15.29
CA PHE A 324 -3.23 10.09 -15.04
C PHE A 324 -3.62 10.65 -13.68
N TRP A 325 -2.76 11.44 -13.11
CA TRP A 325 -3.04 12.41 -12.04
C TRP A 325 -2.17 13.65 -12.23
N GLY A 326 -2.49 14.74 -11.50
CA GLY A 326 -1.76 15.99 -11.57
C GLY A 326 -0.43 15.95 -10.84
N ASP A 327 0.27 17.08 -10.86
CA ASP A 327 1.61 17.26 -10.30
C ASP A 327 1.61 17.72 -8.83
N GLY A 328 0.46 17.76 -8.17
CA GLY A 328 0.27 18.25 -6.81
C GLY A 328 -0.07 19.75 -6.73
N SER A 329 -0.17 20.44 -7.88
CA SER A 329 -0.45 21.89 -7.93
C SER A 329 -1.85 22.27 -7.44
N LYS A 330 -2.80 21.32 -7.37
CA LYS A 330 -4.12 21.54 -6.81
C LYS A 330 -4.13 21.58 -5.28
N HIS A 331 -3.04 21.10 -4.64
CA HIS A 331 -2.89 21.06 -3.19
C HIS A 331 -4.06 20.38 -2.47
N LEU A 332 -4.47 19.22 -2.96
CA LEU A 332 -5.63 18.49 -2.42
C LEU A 332 -5.38 17.86 -1.06
N LEU A 333 -4.12 17.58 -0.69
CA LEU A 333 -3.79 17.00 0.60
C LEU A 333 -4.05 18.01 1.73
N ARG A 334 -4.94 17.64 2.64
CA ARG A 334 -5.31 18.44 3.81
C ARG A 334 -4.51 18.03 5.04
N PRO A 335 -3.99 18.97 5.84
CA PRO A 335 -3.36 18.67 7.13
C PRO A 335 -4.33 17.96 8.07
N LEU A 336 -3.85 16.96 8.82
CA LEU A 336 -4.69 16.16 9.73
C LEU A 336 -5.26 16.93 10.92
N ASP A 337 -4.77 18.11 11.20
CA ASP A 337 -5.14 18.91 12.38
C ASP A 337 -6.65 19.09 12.54
N THR A 338 -7.37 19.15 11.43
CA THR A 338 -8.84 19.32 11.41
C THR A 338 -9.64 18.02 11.27
N LEU A 339 -8.96 16.88 11.07
CA LEU A 339 -9.65 15.58 10.97
C LEU A 339 -10.29 15.20 12.30
N GLN A 340 -11.62 15.00 12.28
CA GLN A 340 -12.43 14.62 13.43
C GLN A 340 -12.43 13.09 13.59
N SER A 341 -12.07 12.60 14.79
CA SER A 341 -12.09 11.17 15.12
C SER A 341 -12.49 10.99 16.58
N ALA A 342 -13.14 9.89 16.91
CA ALA A 342 -13.15 9.38 18.27
C ALA A 342 -11.77 8.79 18.57
N TRP A 343 -11.38 8.78 19.86
CA TRP A 343 -10.05 8.34 20.26
C TRP A 343 -10.10 7.36 21.41
N TYR A 344 -9.27 6.35 21.34
CA TYR A 344 -8.82 5.56 22.48
C TYR A 344 -7.62 6.25 23.10
N VAL A 345 -7.68 6.49 24.41
CA VAL A 345 -6.56 7.08 25.17
C VAL A 345 -6.29 6.23 26.40
N ARG A 346 -5.04 5.78 26.59
CA ARG A 346 -4.58 5.13 27.82
C ARG A 346 -3.68 6.09 28.57
N PHE A 347 -4.13 6.51 29.76
CA PHE A 347 -3.49 7.51 30.58
C PHE A 347 -3.20 6.99 31.99
N LYS A 348 -2.00 7.24 32.50
CA LYS A 348 -1.63 7.00 33.88
C LYS A 348 -1.59 8.33 34.64
N GLY A 349 -2.45 8.48 35.65
CA GLY A 349 -2.56 9.71 36.43
C GLY A 349 -3.84 9.76 37.28
N ALA A 350 -4.47 10.92 37.35
CA ALA A 350 -5.73 11.08 38.12
C ALA A 350 -6.94 11.17 37.17
N GLN A 351 -8.05 10.51 37.51
CA GLN A 351 -9.28 10.52 36.72
C GLN A 351 -9.78 11.94 36.39
N LYS A 352 -9.77 12.84 37.41
CA LYS A 352 -10.20 14.23 37.24
C LYS A 352 -9.46 14.98 36.13
N ASP A 353 -8.22 14.61 35.82
CA ASP A 353 -7.44 15.25 34.76
C ASP A 353 -7.92 14.81 33.36
N VAL A 354 -8.31 13.55 33.22
CA VAL A 354 -8.93 13.01 32.01
C VAL A 354 -10.27 13.69 31.76
N GLU A 355 -11.17 13.70 32.76
CA GLU A 355 -12.52 14.30 32.67
C GLU A 355 -12.49 15.81 32.40
N ALA A 356 -11.44 16.51 32.88
CA ALA A 356 -11.28 17.94 32.65
C ALA A 356 -10.71 18.29 31.25
N LEU A 357 -10.01 17.37 30.56
CA LEU A 357 -9.27 17.66 29.37
C LEU A 357 -9.80 16.93 28.11
N LEU A 358 -10.58 15.87 28.29
CA LEU A 358 -11.13 15.09 27.18
C LEU A 358 -12.67 15.05 27.26
N PRO A 359 -13.39 15.11 26.14
CA PRO A 359 -14.82 14.84 26.08
C PRO A 359 -15.06 13.33 26.17
N VAL A 360 -15.14 12.82 27.39
CA VAL A 360 -15.23 11.40 27.70
C VAL A 360 -16.58 10.83 27.26
N GLU A 361 -16.58 9.79 26.44
CA GLU A 361 -17.73 8.97 26.10
C GLU A 361 -17.81 7.75 27.05
N SER A 362 -16.68 7.05 27.25
CA SER A 362 -16.56 5.98 28.22
C SER A 362 -15.21 6.04 28.92
N LEU A 363 -15.18 5.60 30.21
CA LEU A 363 -13.97 5.57 31.02
C LEU A 363 -13.96 4.31 31.88
N THR A 364 -12.82 3.62 31.88
CA THR A 364 -12.56 2.48 32.75
C THR A 364 -11.19 2.60 33.41
N GLU A 365 -11.01 1.96 34.56
CA GLU A 365 -9.73 1.88 35.27
C GLU A 365 -9.26 0.41 35.33
N PRO A 366 -8.55 -0.09 34.32
CA PRO A 366 -8.08 -1.47 34.24
C PRO A 366 -7.03 -1.82 35.31
N ALA A 367 -6.30 -0.82 35.82
CA ALA A 367 -5.33 -0.93 36.90
C ALA A 367 -5.29 0.38 37.68
N GLU A 368 -4.85 0.35 38.92
CA GLU A 368 -4.80 1.52 39.81
C GLU A 368 -4.08 2.70 39.18
N GLY A 369 -4.77 3.82 39.03
CA GLY A 369 -4.26 5.04 38.39
C GLY A 369 -4.01 4.95 36.90
N VAL A 370 -4.50 3.89 36.23
CA VAL A 370 -4.42 3.76 34.76
C VAL A 370 -5.85 3.81 34.21
N PHE A 371 -6.12 4.82 33.40
CA PHE A 371 -7.43 5.06 32.82
C PHE A 371 -7.41 4.76 31.31
N VAL A 372 -8.44 4.08 30.85
CA VAL A 372 -8.74 3.86 29.43
C VAL A 372 -9.99 4.64 29.09
N VAL A 373 -9.87 5.50 28.09
CA VAL A 373 -10.90 6.46 27.69
C VAL A 373 -11.25 6.26 26.24
N GLN A 374 -12.54 6.19 25.93
CA GLN A 374 -13.05 6.52 24.59
C GLN A 374 -13.58 7.95 24.65
N THR A 375 -13.21 8.75 23.66
CA THR A 375 -13.68 10.14 23.58
C THR A 375 -14.82 10.27 22.58
N CYS A 376 -15.65 11.29 22.72
CA CYS A 376 -16.41 11.81 21.59
C CYS A 376 -15.44 12.31 20.52
N LYS A 377 -15.97 12.68 19.34
CA LYS A 377 -15.11 13.18 18.23
C LYS A 377 -14.37 14.45 18.64
N LEU A 378 -13.07 14.43 18.38
CA LEU A 378 -12.12 15.54 18.52
C LEU A 378 -11.32 15.66 17.24
N SER A 379 -10.96 16.89 16.89
CA SER A 379 -9.92 17.09 15.87
C SER A 379 -8.57 16.57 16.35
N THR A 380 -7.69 16.26 15.42
CA THR A 380 -6.31 15.84 15.74
C THR A 380 -5.58 16.91 16.55
N ALA A 381 -5.77 18.20 16.22
CA ALA A 381 -5.17 19.31 16.96
C ALA A 381 -5.66 19.38 18.41
N GLU A 382 -6.98 19.22 18.64
CA GLU A 382 -7.56 19.20 20.00
C GLU A 382 -7.03 18.01 20.81
N MET A 383 -6.94 16.82 20.18
CA MET A 383 -6.40 15.63 20.85
C MET A 383 -4.93 15.81 21.22
N ASN A 384 -4.11 16.36 20.32
CA ASN A 384 -2.69 16.62 20.58
C ASN A 384 -2.52 17.64 21.73
N ALA A 385 -3.30 18.72 21.74
CA ALA A 385 -3.29 19.73 22.82
C ALA A 385 -3.74 19.14 24.16
N ALA A 386 -4.72 18.24 24.16
CA ALA A 386 -5.16 17.54 25.38
C ALA A 386 -4.07 16.57 25.87
N ALA A 387 -3.43 15.81 24.96
CA ALA A 387 -2.35 14.89 25.29
C ALA A 387 -1.14 15.61 25.92
N GLU A 388 -0.75 16.78 25.41
CA GLU A 388 0.30 17.61 26.01
C GLU A 388 -0.04 18.03 27.44
N LYS A 389 -1.27 18.50 27.69
CA LYS A 389 -1.75 18.89 29.03
C LYS A 389 -1.83 17.71 29.99
N LEU A 390 -2.26 16.53 29.49
CA LEU A 390 -2.28 15.29 30.26
C LEU A 390 -0.87 14.85 30.63
N ASN A 391 0.09 14.91 29.70
CA ASN A 391 1.49 14.58 29.97
C ASN A 391 2.16 15.52 30.99
N ALA A 392 1.66 16.74 31.17
CA ALA A 392 2.10 17.63 32.27
C ALA A 392 1.57 17.20 33.66
N ARG A 393 0.60 16.29 33.72
CA ARG A 393 -0.07 15.84 34.98
C ARG A 393 0.05 14.35 35.26
N GLY A 394 0.54 13.59 34.25
CA GLY A 394 0.69 12.15 34.28
C GLY A 394 1.41 11.67 33.04
N GLU A 395 0.99 10.51 32.49
CA GLU A 395 1.60 9.90 31.33
C GLU A 395 0.53 9.40 30.36
N VAL A 396 0.45 9.95 29.16
CA VAL A 396 -0.32 9.38 28.04
C VAL A 396 0.51 8.24 27.46
N ARG A 397 0.06 7.01 27.63
CA ARG A 397 0.76 5.78 27.21
C ARG A 397 0.37 5.33 25.81
N ALA A 398 -0.83 5.66 25.40
CA ALA A 398 -1.31 5.39 24.04
C ALA A 398 -2.43 6.39 23.69
N ALA A 399 -2.49 6.76 22.41
CA ALA A 399 -3.63 7.45 21.82
C ALA A 399 -3.79 6.92 20.39
N MET A 400 -4.96 6.36 20.07
CA MET A 400 -5.27 5.80 18.74
C MET A 400 -6.67 6.22 18.31
N ARG A 401 -6.88 6.41 17.02
CA ARG A 401 -8.21 6.69 16.48
C ARG A 401 -9.10 5.46 16.57
N ILE A 402 -10.40 5.70 16.73
CA ILE A 402 -11.44 4.66 16.63
C ILE A 402 -12.17 4.86 15.30
N LEU A 403 -12.34 3.78 14.54
CA LEU A 403 -13.03 3.73 13.25
C LEU A 403 -14.31 2.91 13.38
#